data_4a4be772c4654b699da32701f792f0c5
#
_entry.id   4a4be772c4654b699da32701f792f0c5
#
_cell.length_a   1.000
_cell.length_b   1.000
_cell.length_c   1.000
_cell.angle_alpha   90.00
_cell.angle_beta   90.00
_cell.angle_gamma   90.00
#
_symmetry.space_group_name_H-M   'P 1'
#
loop_
_entity.id
_entity.type
_entity.pdbx_description
1 polymer ?
#
loop_
_entity_poly.entity_id
_entity_poly.type
_entity_poly.pdbx_seq_one_letter_code
_entity_poly.pdbx_strand_id
1 'polypeptide(L)'
;MAFNFEWIPQRSTLYNWLIHPHRHDSFIQVLYLTEGHVDVQIEHVQQTLHAPCVMLIPAGHVHGFRFSKDTNGPVVTAMQKALESAAALMMPPLLDTIRTPRLLSLQSEMRYIDQLMPLFLALEQESHTPAEGQVAAGTSLLLALMVQVHRIGKLSDQTDTQTHYSISRKARQIEKFRSLIDKNFRTEHSLQSYANQVGVTVGQLSRLCREVLGKSSLQVMNDRLIQEAQRELVYTALPIKQLASELGFEDDAYFSRFFRKHIGMTPKAYRAKSLAQMGSELQTHF
;
A
#
# COMPACT_ATOMS: atom_id res chain seq x y z
N MET A 1 -13.81 -10.76 -3.41
CA MET A 1 -12.95 -11.40 -2.38
C MET A 1 -12.22 -10.33 -1.59
N ALA A 2 -12.10 -10.48 -0.28
CA ALA A 2 -11.35 -9.53 0.56
C ALA A 2 -9.82 -9.67 0.41
N PHE A 3 -9.37 -10.84 -0.02
CA PHE A 3 -7.97 -11.16 -0.24
C PHE A 3 -7.81 -12.28 -1.27
N ASN A 4 -6.61 -12.41 -1.83
CA ASN A 4 -6.18 -13.50 -2.72
C ASN A 4 -4.99 -14.21 -2.11
N PHE A 5 -4.96 -15.55 -2.22
CA PHE A 5 -3.87 -16.40 -1.78
C PHE A 5 -3.26 -17.14 -2.97
N GLU A 6 -1.94 -17.19 -3.06
CA GLU A 6 -1.21 -17.89 -4.11
C GLU A 6 0.10 -18.46 -3.53
N TRP A 7 0.57 -19.58 -4.08
CA TRP A 7 1.95 -20.03 -3.86
C TRP A 7 2.90 -19.39 -4.88
N ILE A 8 4.08 -18.99 -4.45
CA ILE A 8 5.11 -18.35 -5.32
C ILE A 8 5.39 -19.19 -6.58
N PRO A 9 5.58 -20.52 -6.51
CA PRO A 9 5.81 -21.30 -7.72
C PRO A 9 4.65 -21.27 -8.71
N GLN A 10 3.40 -21.30 -8.24
CA GLN A 10 2.21 -21.30 -9.09
C GLN A 10 2.13 -20.03 -9.96
N ARG A 11 2.48 -18.91 -9.40
CA ARG A 11 2.47 -17.62 -10.10
C ARG A 11 3.76 -17.37 -10.88
N SER A 12 4.91 -17.58 -10.24
CA SER A 12 6.20 -17.11 -10.75
C SER A 12 6.70 -17.94 -11.94
N THR A 13 6.34 -19.22 -12.03
CA THR A 13 6.66 -20.06 -13.20
C THR A 13 6.08 -19.50 -14.49
N LEU A 14 4.87 -18.93 -14.46
CA LEU A 14 4.21 -18.31 -15.61
C LEU A 14 5.00 -17.09 -16.15
N TYR A 15 5.77 -16.44 -15.31
CA TYR A 15 6.57 -15.26 -15.62
C TYR A 15 8.08 -15.54 -15.62
N ASN A 16 8.47 -16.79 -15.76
CA ASN A 16 9.88 -17.21 -15.73
C ASN A 16 10.64 -16.70 -14.49
N TRP A 17 9.98 -16.75 -13.31
CA TRP A 17 10.49 -16.31 -12.02
C TRP A 17 10.85 -14.82 -11.92
N LEU A 18 10.42 -14.01 -12.90
CA LEU A 18 10.66 -12.57 -12.95
C LEU A 18 9.32 -11.82 -12.92
N ILE A 19 9.06 -11.14 -11.84
CA ILE A 19 7.94 -10.20 -11.71
C ILE A 19 8.49 -8.79 -11.92
N HIS A 20 8.17 -8.20 -13.06
CA HIS A 20 8.61 -6.84 -13.40
C HIS A 20 8.08 -5.81 -12.40
N PRO A 21 8.80 -4.68 -12.22
CA PRO A 21 8.35 -3.61 -11.35
C PRO A 21 6.94 -3.14 -11.71
N HIS A 22 6.03 -3.18 -10.72
CA HIS A 22 4.64 -2.75 -10.83
C HIS A 22 4.16 -2.19 -9.49
N ARG A 23 2.93 -1.66 -9.45
CA ARG A 23 2.35 -1.07 -8.26
C ARG A 23 0.89 -1.48 -8.12
N HIS A 24 0.48 -1.76 -6.90
CA HIS A 24 -0.93 -1.92 -6.54
C HIS A 24 -1.40 -0.67 -5.78
N ASP A 25 -2.45 0.00 -6.26
CA ASP A 25 -2.90 1.27 -5.66
C ASP A 25 -3.68 1.06 -4.34
N SER A 26 -4.26 -0.13 -4.12
CA SER A 26 -5.14 -0.40 -2.98
C SER A 26 -4.80 -1.67 -2.20
N PHE A 27 -3.87 -2.47 -2.70
CA PHE A 27 -3.56 -3.79 -2.14
C PHE A 27 -2.21 -3.79 -1.43
N ILE A 28 -2.20 -4.41 -0.25
CA ILE A 28 -0.99 -4.82 0.45
C ILE A 28 -0.67 -6.27 0.08
N GLN A 29 0.61 -6.59 -0.06
CA GLN A 29 1.09 -7.95 -0.25
C GLN A 29 1.96 -8.39 0.92
N VAL A 30 1.78 -9.63 1.36
CA VAL A 30 2.66 -10.31 2.32
C VAL A 30 3.17 -11.57 1.68
N LEU A 31 4.49 -11.70 1.59
CA LEU A 31 5.16 -12.86 1.05
C LEU A 31 5.99 -13.51 2.16
N TYR A 32 5.92 -14.82 2.28
CA TYR A 32 6.77 -15.59 3.18
C TYR A 32 7.54 -16.63 2.37
N LEU A 33 8.85 -16.45 2.24
CA LEU A 33 9.74 -17.41 1.60
C LEU A 33 10.17 -18.46 2.62
N THR A 34 9.94 -19.72 2.29
CA THR A 34 10.39 -20.87 3.08
C THR A 34 11.63 -21.55 2.50
N GLU A 35 11.83 -21.40 1.19
CA GLU A 35 12.95 -21.97 0.45
C GLU A 35 13.42 -20.98 -0.62
N GLY A 36 14.69 -21.11 -1.03
CA GLY A 36 15.29 -20.31 -2.09
C GLY A 36 15.70 -18.90 -1.67
N HIS A 37 15.78 -18.00 -2.65
CA HIS A 37 16.10 -16.60 -2.44
C HIS A 37 15.39 -15.70 -3.45
N VAL A 38 15.36 -14.41 -3.17
CA VAL A 38 14.74 -13.40 -4.03
C VAL A 38 15.59 -12.14 -4.09
N ASP A 39 15.80 -11.64 -5.31
CA ASP A 39 16.22 -10.26 -5.51
C ASP A 39 14.95 -9.40 -5.55
N VAL A 40 14.74 -8.62 -4.52
CA VAL A 40 13.58 -7.73 -4.40
C VAL A 40 13.97 -6.30 -4.72
N GLN A 41 13.18 -5.65 -5.55
CA GLN A 41 13.25 -4.22 -5.77
C GLN A 41 12.02 -3.56 -5.16
N ILE A 42 12.22 -2.57 -4.30
CA ILE A 42 11.14 -1.69 -3.80
C ILE A 42 11.59 -0.26 -4.07
N GLU A 43 10.79 0.47 -4.88
CA GLU A 43 11.16 1.78 -5.41
C GLU A 43 12.54 1.72 -6.08
N HIS A 44 13.52 2.44 -5.55
CA HIS A 44 14.89 2.48 -6.06
C HIS A 44 15.87 1.59 -5.27
N VAL A 45 15.38 0.84 -4.28
CA VAL A 45 16.21 -0.02 -3.43
C VAL A 45 16.13 -1.45 -3.93
N GLN A 46 17.29 -2.07 -4.10
CA GLN A 46 17.40 -3.49 -4.44
C GLN A 46 18.10 -4.22 -3.30
N GLN A 47 17.59 -5.39 -2.95
CA GLN A 47 18.17 -6.24 -1.91
C GLN A 47 17.92 -7.71 -2.24
N THR A 48 18.90 -8.57 -1.95
CA THR A 48 18.73 -10.03 -1.98
C THR A 48 18.34 -10.52 -0.59
N LEU A 49 17.29 -11.33 -0.52
CA LEU A 49 16.86 -12.02 0.69
C LEU A 49 16.91 -13.53 0.49
N HIS A 50 17.39 -14.24 1.50
CA HIS A 50 17.39 -15.70 1.57
C HIS A 50 16.29 -16.20 2.49
N ALA A 51 15.68 -17.32 2.15
CA ALA A 51 14.71 -17.98 3.02
C ALA A 51 15.39 -18.52 4.31
N PRO A 52 14.67 -18.55 5.46
CA PRO A 52 13.33 -18.04 5.61
C PRO A 52 13.28 -16.50 5.77
N CYS A 53 12.38 -15.84 5.05
CA CYS A 53 12.21 -14.39 5.14
C CYS A 53 10.75 -13.98 4.86
N VAL A 54 10.34 -12.83 5.42
CA VAL A 54 9.03 -12.22 5.19
C VAL A 54 9.20 -10.86 4.52
N MET A 55 8.38 -10.62 3.51
CA MET A 55 8.29 -9.33 2.84
C MET A 55 6.88 -8.79 2.98
N LEU A 56 6.75 -7.53 3.36
CA LEU A 56 5.51 -6.78 3.41
C LEU A 56 5.60 -5.59 2.48
N ILE A 57 4.74 -5.56 1.47
CA ILE A 57 4.69 -4.50 0.47
C ILE A 57 3.34 -3.78 0.57
N PRO A 58 3.30 -2.58 1.14
CA PRO A 58 2.08 -1.79 1.21
C PRO A 58 1.61 -1.28 -0.15
N ALA A 59 0.33 -0.90 -0.22
CA ALA A 59 -0.25 -0.23 -1.36
C ALA A 59 0.55 1.03 -1.77
N GLY A 60 0.59 1.30 -3.07
CA GLY A 60 1.23 2.49 -3.63
C GLY A 60 2.75 2.41 -3.78
N HIS A 61 3.41 1.30 -3.39
CA HIS A 61 4.85 1.10 -3.57
C HIS A 61 5.14 0.33 -4.86
N VAL A 62 6.05 0.87 -5.69
CA VAL A 62 6.55 0.14 -6.87
C VAL A 62 7.47 -0.98 -6.40
N HIS A 63 7.20 -2.19 -6.84
CA HIS A 63 7.99 -3.35 -6.45
C HIS A 63 8.10 -4.38 -7.56
N GLY A 64 9.19 -5.15 -7.53
CA GLY A 64 9.47 -6.24 -8.46
C GLY A 64 10.30 -7.32 -7.78
N PHE A 65 10.22 -8.54 -8.31
CA PHE A 65 10.88 -9.70 -7.74
C PHE A 65 11.55 -10.52 -8.81
N ARG A 66 12.76 -10.99 -8.51
CA ARG A 66 13.43 -12.06 -9.26
C ARG A 66 13.67 -13.22 -8.28
N PHE A 67 12.87 -14.25 -8.39
CA PHE A 67 12.97 -15.43 -7.54
C PHE A 67 13.97 -16.43 -8.13
N SER A 68 14.69 -17.15 -7.27
CA SER A 68 15.38 -18.37 -7.66
C SER A 68 14.39 -19.47 -8.02
N LYS A 69 14.80 -20.43 -8.87
CA LYS A 69 13.88 -21.48 -9.35
C LYS A 69 13.44 -22.46 -8.28
N ASP A 70 14.14 -22.53 -7.17
CA ASP A 70 13.87 -23.32 -5.98
C ASP A 70 13.07 -22.55 -4.92
N THR A 71 12.66 -21.32 -5.22
CA THR A 71 11.89 -20.51 -4.26
C THR A 71 10.51 -21.10 -4.04
N ASN A 72 10.16 -21.27 -2.76
CA ASN A 72 8.84 -21.68 -2.32
C ASN A 72 8.31 -20.77 -1.20
N GLY A 73 6.99 -20.71 -1.09
CA GLY A 73 6.32 -19.94 -0.05
C GLY A 73 5.00 -19.33 -0.49
N PRO A 74 4.15 -18.93 0.49
CA PRO A 74 2.86 -18.31 0.22
C PRO A 74 2.95 -16.80 0.01
N VAL A 75 1.98 -16.29 -0.75
CA VAL A 75 1.71 -14.87 -0.97
C VAL A 75 0.26 -14.58 -0.69
N VAL A 76 -0.01 -13.54 0.09
CA VAL A 76 -1.36 -13.03 0.30
C VAL A 76 -1.42 -11.57 -0.16
N THR A 77 -2.42 -11.28 -0.99
CA THR A 77 -2.74 -9.93 -1.46
C THR A 77 -4.10 -9.53 -0.91
N ALA A 78 -4.20 -8.40 -0.22
CA ALA A 78 -5.44 -7.98 0.45
C ALA A 78 -5.68 -6.47 0.32
N MET A 79 -6.93 -6.04 0.49
CA MET A 79 -7.29 -4.62 0.56
C MET A 79 -6.69 -3.97 1.81
N GLN A 80 -5.71 -3.09 1.65
CA GLN A 80 -4.99 -2.46 2.76
C GLN A 80 -5.91 -1.66 3.68
N LYS A 81 -6.86 -0.91 3.13
CA LYS A 81 -7.76 -0.03 3.90
C LYS A 81 -8.58 -0.80 4.93
N ALA A 82 -9.02 -2.01 4.62
CA ALA A 82 -9.75 -2.85 5.57
C ALA A 82 -8.89 -3.23 6.79
N LEU A 83 -7.63 -3.61 6.55
CA LEU A 83 -6.66 -3.90 7.61
C LEU A 83 -6.31 -2.67 8.44
N GLU A 84 -6.13 -1.52 7.81
CA GLU A 84 -5.89 -0.26 8.52
C GLU A 84 -7.04 0.12 9.44
N SER A 85 -8.30 -0.03 8.97
CA SER A 85 -9.47 0.27 9.78
C SER A 85 -9.54 -0.63 11.01
N ALA A 86 -9.31 -1.93 10.87
CA ALA A 86 -9.29 -2.88 11.97
C ALA A 86 -8.11 -2.61 12.93
N ALA A 87 -6.91 -2.36 12.40
CA ALA A 87 -5.71 -2.05 13.18
C ALA A 87 -5.87 -0.76 13.99
N ALA A 88 -6.50 0.27 13.42
CA ALA A 88 -6.74 1.54 14.12
C ALA A 88 -7.57 1.37 15.39
N LEU A 89 -8.52 0.43 15.38
CA LEU A 89 -9.37 0.12 16.53
C LEU A 89 -8.71 -0.81 17.55
N MET A 90 -8.01 -1.84 17.06
CA MET A 90 -7.52 -2.93 17.92
C MET A 90 -6.07 -2.70 18.42
N MET A 91 -5.21 -2.17 17.54
CA MET A 91 -3.78 -1.99 17.83
C MET A 91 -3.20 -0.85 16.97
N PRO A 92 -3.41 0.43 17.32
CA PRO A 92 -2.94 1.59 16.54
C PRO A 92 -1.47 1.54 16.11
N PRO A 93 -0.50 1.01 16.91
CA PRO A 93 0.88 0.88 16.47
C PRO A 93 1.09 -0.01 15.25
N LEU A 94 0.13 -0.89 14.93
CA LEU A 94 0.19 -1.77 13.75
C LEU A 94 0.05 -0.99 12.43
N LEU A 95 -0.53 0.22 12.46
CA LEU A 95 -0.66 1.08 11.28
C LEU A 95 0.70 1.40 10.65
N ASP A 96 1.73 1.63 11.47
CA ASP A 96 3.09 1.85 10.97
C ASP A 96 3.60 0.63 10.20
N THR A 97 3.37 -0.58 10.74
CA THR A 97 3.75 -1.83 10.07
C THR A 97 3.00 -2.00 8.75
N ILE A 98 1.68 -1.79 8.72
CA ILE A 98 0.85 -1.97 7.52
C ILE A 98 1.24 -0.97 6.42
N ARG A 99 1.68 0.24 6.78
CA ARG A 99 1.99 1.34 5.84
C ARG A 99 3.44 1.38 5.39
N THR A 100 4.30 0.57 5.99
CA THR A 100 5.75 0.64 5.76
C THR A 100 6.25 -0.65 5.12
N PRO A 101 6.98 -0.61 3.99
CA PRO A 101 7.61 -1.80 3.44
C PRO A 101 8.54 -2.46 4.46
N ARG A 102 8.47 -3.78 4.58
CA ARG A 102 9.32 -4.56 5.47
C ARG A 102 9.96 -5.71 4.71
N LEU A 103 11.27 -5.85 4.86
CA LEU A 103 12.07 -6.97 4.37
C LEU A 103 12.78 -7.58 5.57
N LEU A 104 12.28 -8.72 6.05
CA LEU A 104 12.68 -9.30 7.32
C LEU A 104 13.30 -10.68 7.10
N SER A 105 14.59 -10.83 7.38
CA SER A 105 15.24 -12.14 7.48
C SER A 105 14.84 -12.79 8.81
N LEU A 106 14.51 -14.08 8.79
CA LEU A 106 14.02 -14.80 9.97
C LEU A 106 15.04 -15.76 10.58
N GLN A 107 16.29 -15.77 10.07
CA GLN A 107 17.31 -16.73 10.47
C GLN A 107 17.66 -16.70 11.97
N SER A 108 17.47 -15.57 12.63
CA SER A 108 17.72 -15.38 14.07
C SER A 108 16.47 -15.47 14.97
N GLU A 109 15.27 -15.57 14.37
CA GLU A 109 14.00 -15.35 15.09
C GLU A 109 13.08 -16.59 15.08
N MET A 110 13.62 -17.76 15.37
CA MET A 110 12.92 -19.06 15.33
C MET A 110 11.53 -19.05 16.00
N ARG A 111 11.38 -18.35 17.11
CA ARG A 111 10.15 -18.33 17.93
C ARG A 111 8.90 -17.89 17.18
N TYR A 112 9.01 -16.99 16.18
CA TYR A 112 7.87 -16.45 15.46
C TYR A 112 7.66 -17.08 14.09
N ILE A 113 8.68 -17.77 13.56
CA ILE A 113 8.62 -18.51 12.29
C ILE A 113 7.53 -19.57 12.36
N ASP A 114 7.47 -20.31 13.45
CA ASP A 114 6.51 -21.42 13.65
C ASP A 114 5.05 -20.94 13.64
N GLN A 115 4.80 -19.64 13.87
CA GLN A 115 3.45 -19.07 13.88
C GLN A 115 3.02 -18.50 12.53
N LEU A 116 3.95 -18.25 11.60
CA LEU A 116 3.62 -17.64 10.31
C LEU A 116 2.90 -18.64 9.39
N MET A 117 3.49 -19.80 9.17
CA MET A 117 2.93 -20.80 8.24
C MET A 117 1.49 -21.23 8.62
N PRO A 118 1.15 -21.52 9.88
CA PRO A 118 -0.23 -21.83 10.27
C PRO A 118 -1.23 -20.72 9.88
N LEU A 119 -0.85 -19.44 9.99
CA LEU A 119 -1.71 -18.33 9.58
C LEU A 119 -1.88 -18.26 8.06
N PHE A 120 -0.81 -18.50 7.31
CA PHE A 120 -0.90 -18.57 5.85
C PHE A 120 -1.76 -19.75 5.38
N LEU A 121 -1.61 -20.94 5.98
CA LEU A 121 -2.44 -22.11 5.66
C LEU A 121 -3.92 -21.89 6.02
N ALA A 122 -4.20 -21.23 7.12
CA ALA A 122 -5.57 -20.85 7.47
C ALA A 122 -6.17 -19.85 6.46
N LEU A 123 -5.38 -18.89 5.97
CA LEU A 123 -5.78 -17.97 4.88
C LEU A 123 -6.00 -18.72 3.56
N GLU A 124 -5.15 -19.68 3.22
CA GLU A 124 -5.34 -20.54 2.05
C GLU A 124 -6.68 -21.28 2.13
N GLN A 125 -6.94 -21.95 3.24
CA GLN A 125 -8.19 -22.67 3.47
C GLN A 125 -9.40 -21.77 3.36
N GLU A 126 -9.35 -20.58 3.98
CA GLU A 126 -10.42 -19.57 3.94
C GLU A 126 -10.64 -19.04 2.51
N SER A 127 -9.58 -18.93 1.69
CA SER A 127 -9.68 -18.45 0.32
C SER A 127 -10.44 -19.40 -0.61
N HIS A 128 -10.40 -20.70 -0.33
CA HIS A 128 -11.03 -21.75 -1.14
C HIS A 128 -12.43 -22.14 -0.67
N THR A 129 -12.87 -21.69 0.50
CA THR A 129 -14.15 -22.09 1.09
C THR A 129 -15.11 -20.90 1.12
N PRO A 130 -15.97 -20.73 0.08
CA PRO A 130 -17.01 -19.70 0.12
C PRO A 130 -18.00 -20.01 1.26
N ALA A 131 -17.96 -19.19 2.32
CA ALA A 131 -18.82 -19.37 3.48
C ALA A 131 -19.28 -18.01 4.03
N GLU A 132 -20.37 -18.02 4.76
CA GLU A 132 -20.79 -16.84 5.52
C GLU A 132 -19.68 -16.42 6.50
N GLY A 133 -19.34 -15.14 6.52
CA GLY A 133 -18.27 -14.64 7.38
C GLY A 133 -16.84 -14.74 6.80
N GLN A 134 -16.63 -15.24 5.58
CA GLN A 134 -15.30 -15.37 4.93
C GLN A 134 -14.48 -14.08 4.98
N VAL A 135 -15.12 -12.92 4.72
CA VAL A 135 -14.43 -11.61 4.77
C VAL A 135 -13.96 -11.29 6.19
N ALA A 136 -14.78 -11.59 7.20
CA ALA A 136 -14.44 -11.34 8.60
C ALA A 136 -13.34 -12.28 9.08
N ALA A 137 -13.43 -13.57 8.77
CA ALA A 137 -12.42 -14.59 9.12
C ALA A 137 -11.08 -14.25 8.45
N GLY A 138 -11.06 -14.01 7.14
CA GLY A 138 -9.87 -13.64 6.40
C GLY A 138 -9.23 -12.34 6.91
N THR A 139 -10.03 -11.31 7.22
CA THR A 139 -9.52 -10.06 7.80
C THR A 139 -8.88 -10.29 9.18
N SER A 140 -9.48 -11.13 10.01
CA SER A 140 -8.96 -11.47 11.34
C SER A 140 -7.63 -12.23 11.26
N LEU A 141 -7.53 -13.21 10.35
CA LEU A 141 -6.30 -13.96 10.09
C LEU A 141 -5.19 -13.05 9.55
N LEU A 142 -5.52 -12.17 8.62
CA LEU A 142 -4.58 -11.16 8.10
C LEU A 142 -4.10 -10.22 9.21
N LEU A 143 -4.99 -9.78 10.09
CA LEU A 143 -4.60 -8.94 11.22
C LEU A 143 -3.67 -9.68 12.17
N ALA A 144 -3.94 -10.96 12.46
CA ALA A 144 -3.06 -11.81 13.26
C ALA A 144 -1.67 -11.95 12.59
N LEU A 145 -1.63 -12.16 11.27
CA LEU A 145 -0.39 -12.18 10.49
C LEU A 145 0.38 -10.86 10.60
N MET A 146 -0.30 -9.70 10.47
CA MET A 146 0.32 -8.39 10.64
C MET A 146 0.91 -8.21 12.04
N VAL A 147 0.26 -8.73 13.08
CA VAL A 147 0.78 -8.70 14.46
C VAL A 147 2.08 -9.49 14.55
N GLN A 148 2.19 -10.68 13.90
CA GLN A 148 3.45 -11.43 13.90
C GLN A 148 4.56 -10.69 13.15
N VAL A 149 4.27 -10.14 11.97
CA VAL A 149 5.22 -9.32 11.20
C VAL A 149 5.71 -8.11 12.03
N HIS A 150 4.79 -7.45 12.76
CA HIS A 150 5.14 -6.34 13.65
C HIS A 150 6.08 -6.78 14.79
N ARG A 151 5.80 -7.92 15.43
CA ARG A 151 6.63 -8.46 16.51
C ARG A 151 8.03 -8.82 16.02
N ILE A 152 8.12 -9.50 14.89
CA ILE A 152 9.37 -9.84 14.22
C ILE A 152 10.16 -8.57 13.91
N GLY A 153 9.53 -7.58 13.26
CA GLY A 153 10.18 -6.32 12.94
C GLY A 153 10.73 -5.59 14.15
N LYS A 154 9.99 -5.57 15.27
CA LYS A 154 10.47 -4.95 16.53
C LYS A 154 11.68 -5.66 17.15
N LEU A 155 11.72 -6.97 17.12
CA LEU A 155 12.88 -7.73 17.63
C LEU A 155 14.09 -7.51 16.75
N SER A 156 13.88 -7.55 15.44
CA SER A 156 14.89 -7.29 14.44
C SER A 156 15.51 -5.89 14.61
N ASP A 157 14.71 -4.86 14.89
CA ASP A 157 15.19 -3.49 15.16
C ASP A 157 16.09 -3.41 16.44
N GLN A 158 16.05 -4.42 17.33
CA GLN A 158 16.82 -4.48 18.56
C GLN A 158 18.16 -5.24 18.41
N THR A 159 18.24 -6.17 17.46
CA THR A 159 19.36 -7.12 17.36
C THR A 159 20.35 -6.82 16.26
N ASP A 160 19.99 -6.06 15.22
CA ASP A 160 20.87 -5.91 14.05
C ASP A 160 20.84 -4.51 13.43
N THR A 161 21.99 -3.83 13.47
CA THR A 161 22.20 -2.51 12.87
C THR A 161 22.53 -2.57 11.37
N GLN A 162 22.61 -3.74 10.73
CA GLN A 162 23.17 -3.87 9.37
C GLN A 162 22.33 -4.64 8.34
N THR A 163 21.29 -5.39 8.71
CA THR A 163 20.55 -6.25 7.76
C THR A 163 19.10 -5.86 7.53
N HIS A 164 18.64 -4.78 8.12
CA HIS A 164 17.31 -4.28 7.86
C HIS A 164 17.33 -3.39 6.62
N TYR A 165 16.30 -3.55 5.79
CA TYR A 165 15.74 -2.38 5.11
C TYR A 165 15.46 -1.36 6.23
N SER A 166 16.53 -0.80 6.77
CA SER A 166 16.44 0.38 7.60
C SER A 166 15.86 1.40 6.65
N ILE A 167 14.58 1.62 6.81
CA ILE A 167 13.91 2.73 6.14
C ILE A 167 14.87 3.88 6.34
N SER A 168 15.55 4.25 5.28
CA SER A 168 16.52 5.32 5.36
C SER A 168 15.80 6.48 6.04
N ARG A 169 16.47 7.30 6.82
CA ARG A 169 15.85 8.50 7.42
C ARG A 169 14.98 9.23 6.39
N LYS A 170 15.37 9.17 5.11
CA LYS A 170 14.65 9.71 3.96
C LYS A 170 13.29 9.01 3.75
N ALA A 171 13.24 7.70 3.78
CA ALA A 171 11.99 6.94 3.59
C ALA A 171 11.02 7.18 4.74
N ARG A 172 11.49 7.23 6.00
CA ARG A 172 10.66 7.60 7.17
C ARG A 172 10.09 9.01 7.05
N GLN A 173 10.88 9.97 6.55
CA GLN A 173 10.41 11.32 6.32
C GLN A 173 9.34 11.38 5.22
N ILE A 174 9.49 10.62 4.16
CA ILE A 174 8.50 10.50 3.08
C ILE A 174 7.22 9.84 3.58
N GLU A 175 7.33 8.76 4.35
CA GLU A 175 6.14 8.08 4.90
C GLU A 175 5.40 8.97 5.90
N LYS A 176 6.12 9.70 6.75
CA LYS A 176 5.52 10.72 7.60
C LYS A 176 4.78 11.78 6.78
N PHE A 177 5.37 12.23 5.68
CA PHE A 177 4.75 13.19 4.76
C PHE A 177 3.46 12.64 4.15
N ARG A 178 3.48 11.42 3.61
CA ARG A 178 2.30 10.74 3.05
C ARG A 178 1.19 10.59 4.09
N SER A 179 1.52 10.12 5.30
CA SER A 179 0.56 9.99 6.41
C SER A 179 -0.05 11.35 6.82
N LEU A 180 0.73 12.42 6.81
CA LEU A 180 0.23 13.76 7.08
C LEU A 180 -0.71 14.28 5.99
N ILE A 181 -0.40 14.01 4.72
CA ILE A 181 -1.29 14.32 3.60
C ILE A 181 -2.61 13.55 3.77
N ASP A 182 -2.56 12.23 3.99
CA ASP A 182 -3.76 11.40 4.12
C ASP A 182 -4.70 11.87 5.23
N LYS A 183 -4.14 12.39 6.32
CA LYS A 183 -4.93 12.94 7.42
C LYS A 183 -5.54 14.32 7.12
N ASN A 184 -4.81 15.17 6.39
CA ASN A 184 -5.09 16.60 6.35
C ASN A 184 -5.37 17.14 4.95
N PHE A 185 -5.36 16.33 3.89
CA PHE A 185 -5.48 16.80 2.50
C PHE A 185 -6.73 17.65 2.22
N ARG A 186 -7.79 17.50 3.02
CA ARG A 186 -9.03 18.28 2.89
C ARG A 186 -8.92 19.70 3.49
N THR A 187 -8.00 19.92 4.41
CA THR A 187 -7.93 21.17 5.21
C THR A 187 -6.58 21.86 5.09
N GLU A 188 -5.53 21.16 4.69
CA GLU A 188 -4.18 21.70 4.62
C GLU A 188 -3.59 21.49 3.22
N HIS A 189 -3.33 22.59 2.54
CA HIS A 189 -2.74 22.61 1.19
C HIS A 189 -1.35 23.26 1.14
N SER A 190 -0.81 23.65 2.32
CA SER A 190 0.49 24.29 2.41
C SER A 190 1.63 23.27 2.52
N LEU A 191 2.48 23.21 1.51
CA LEU A 191 3.71 22.41 1.57
C LEU A 191 4.65 22.84 2.70
N GLN A 192 4.63 24.12 3.10
CA GLN A 192 5.43 24.62 4.20
C GLN A 192 4.97 24.00 5.53
N SER A 193 3.65 23.89 5.75
CA SER A 193 3.08 23.25 6.93
C SER A 193 3.51 21.79 7.02
N TYR A 194 3.37 21.04 5.93
CA TYR A 194 3.82 19.63 5.87
C TYR A 194 5.33 19.48 6.09
N ALA A 195 6.15 20.31 5.46
CA ALA A 195 7.61 20.28 5.61
C ALA A 195 8.03 20.52 7.07
N ASN A 196 7.42 21.50 7.74
CA ASN A 196 7.65 21.79 9.16
C ASN A 196 7.30 20.58 10.04
N GLN A 197 6.16 19.93 9.80
CA GLN A 197 5.74 18.75 10.55
C GLN A 197 6.66 17.53 10.31
N VAL A 198 7.21 17.39 9.11
CA VAL A 198 8.21 16.35 8.78
C VAL A 198 9.58 16.67 9.41
N GLY A 199 9.86 17.94 9.70
CA GLY A 199 11.14 18.42 10.23
C GLY A 199 12.19 18.69 9.15
N VAL A 200 11.76 19.24 8.00
CA VAL A 200 12.63 19.58 6.86
C VAL A 200 12.16 20.88 6.20
N THR A 201 12.98 21.45 5.32
CA THR A 201 12.56 22.57 4.45
C THR A 201 11.72 22.05 3.27
N VAL A 202 10.90 22.92 2.63
CA VAL A 202 10.12 22.55 1.43
C VAL A 202 11.03 22.05 0.30
N GLY A 203 12.20 22.67 0.13
CA GLY A 203 13.18 22.23 -0.87
C GLY A 203 13.74 20.84 -0.58
N GLN A 204 14.07 20.56 0.69
CA GLN A 204 14.51 19.23 1.13
C GLN A 204 13.39 18.19 0.95
N LEU A 205 12.16 18.53 1.34
CA LEU A 205 11.01 17.65 1.16
C LEU A 205 10.81 17.30 -0.32
N SER A 206 10.86 18.29 -1.21
CA SER A 206 10.69 18.06 -2.66
C SER A 206 11.84 17.23 -3.25
N ARG A 207 13.08 17.41 -2.77
CA ARG A 207 14.23 16.57 -3.16
C ARG A 207 14.04 15.15 -2.68
N LEU A 208 13.65 14.93 -1.43
CA LEU A 208 13.36 13.61 -0.86
C LEU A 208 12.26 12.89 -1.66
N CYS A 209 11.16 13.58 -1.99
CA CYS A 209 10.08 13.02 -2.80
C CYS A 209 10.59 12.60 -4.20
N ARG A 210 11.43 13.41 -4.86
CA ARG A 210 11.99 13.02 -6.16
C ARG A 210 12.93 11.82 -6.05
N GLU A 211 13.77 11.78 -5.01
CA GLU A 211 14.70 10.67 -4.79
C GLU A 211 13.98 9.36 -4.46
N VAL A 212 12.90 9.40 -3.67
CA VAL A 212 12.22 8.20 -3.17
C VAL A 212 10.99 7.82 -4.01
N LEU A 213 10.25 8.80 -4.51
CA LEU A 213 8.97 8.58 -5.21
C LEU A 213 9.01 8.94 -6.71
N GLY A 214 10.11 9.51 -7.20
CA GLY A 214 10.22 10.00 -8.57
C GLY A 214 9.36 11.25 -8.87
N LYS A 215 8.72 11.86 -7.85
CA LYS A 215 7.77 12.97 -7.97
C LYS A 215 8.14 14.11 -7.03
N SER A 216 7.75 15.35 -7.35
CA SER A 216 7.89 16.46 -6.40
C SER A 216 6.88 16.34 -5.24
N SER A 217 7.16 16.99 -4.10
CA SER A 217 6.23 17.02 -2.96
C SER A 217 4.86 17.58 -3.33
N LEU A 218 4.81 18.59 -4.22
CA LEU A 218 3.56 19.14 -4.74
C LEU A 218 2.78 18.11 -5.57
N GLN A 219 3.47 17.34 -6.41
CA GLN A 219 2.83 16.27 -7.17
C GLN A 219 2.23 15.20 -6.25
N VAL A 220 2.95 14.78 -5.21
CA VAL A 220 2.45 13.79 -4.23
C VAL A 220 1.16 14.28 -3.56
N MET A 221 1.13 15.55 -3.14
CA MET A 221 -0.06 16.16 -2.52
C MET A 221 -1.22 16.27 -3.53
N ASN A 222 -0.94 16.74 -4.75
CA ASN A 222 -1.95 16.87 -5.79
C ASN A 222 -2.53 15.50 -6.22
N ASP A 223 -1.71 14.48 -6.33
CA ASP A 223 -2.15 13.12 -6.66
C ASP A 223 -3.18 12.62 -5.63
N ARG A 224 -2.96 12.89 -4.33
CA ARG A 224 -3.91 12.49 -3.27
C ARG A 224 -5.24 13.24 -3.38
N LEU A 225 -5.20 14.55 -3.63
CA LEU A 225 -6.40 15.36 -3.85
C LEU A 225 -7.19 14.88 -5.08
N ILE A 226 -6.51 14.61 -6.17
CA ILE A 226 -7.13 14.11 -7.41
C ILE A 226 -7.74 12.73 -7.20
N GLN A 227 -7.05 11.84 -6.51
CA GLN A 227 -7.59 10.50 -6.19
C GLN A 227 -8.90 10.58 -5.41
N GLU A 228 -8.96 11.45 -4.40
CA GLU A 228 -10.18 11.65 -3.63
C GLU A 228 -11.28 12.31 -4.47
N ALA A 229 -10.94 13.32 -5.27
CA ALA A 229 -11.88 13.97 -6.17
C ALA A 229 -12.51 12.97 -7.16
N GLN A 230 -11.71 12.09 -7.74
CA GLN A 230 -12.20 11.03 -8.63
C GLN A 230 -13.15 10.08 -7.89
N ARG A 231 -12.80 9.66 -6.68
CA ARG A 231 -13.64 8.81 -5.83
C ARG A 231 -14.99 9.46 -5.53
N GLU A 232 -14.98 10.71 -5.06
CA GLU A 232 -16.21 11.44 -4.73
C GLU A 232 -17.08 11.69 -5.97
N LEU A 233 -16.48 11.99 -7.13
CA LEU A 233 -17.20 12.18 -8.38
C LEU A 233 -17.94 10.92 -8.84
N VAL A 234 -17.42 9.75 -8.57
CA VAL A 234 -17.99 8.44 -8.98
C VAL A 234 -19.03 7.95 -7.98
N TYR A 235 -18.73 8.05 -6.68
CA TYR A 235 -19.53 7.39 -5.65
C TYR A 235 -20.51 8.32 -4.92
N THR A 236 -20.52 9.61 -5.24
CA THR A 236 -21.46 10.55 -4.64
C THR A 236 -22.20 11.37 -5.71
N ALA A 237 -23.41 11.81 -5.37
CA ALA A 237 -24.18 12.75 -6.21
C ALA A 237 -23.94 14.22 -5.83
N LEU A 238 -22.89 14.53 -5.04
CA LEU A 238 -22.62 15.88 -4.57
C LEU A 238 -22.45 16.86 -5.73
N PRO A 239 -23.05 18.07 -5.65
CA PRO A 239 -22.76 19.15 -6.59
C PRO A 239 -21.27 19.45 -6.64
N ILE A 240 -20.74 19.80 -7.83
CA ILE A 240 -19.29 20.09 -8.00
C ILE A 240 -18.81 21.17 -7.04
N LYS A 241 -19.62 22.19 -6.78
CA LYS A 241 -19.31 23.25 -5.81
C LYS A 241 -19.15 22.71 -4.39
N GLN A 242 -20.04 21.83 -3.96
CA GLN A 242 -19.96 21.22 -2.62
C GLN A 242 -18.74 20.30 -2.52
N LEU A 243 -18.49 19.49 -3.55
CA LEU A 243 -17.33 18.61 -3.62
C LEU A 243 -16.02 19.41 -3.54
N ALA A 244 -15.92 20.53 -4.27
CA ALA A 244 -14.77 21.43 -4.19
C ALA A 244 -14.56 21.93 -2.75
N SER A 245 -15.62 22.39 -2.10
CA SER A 245 -15.57 22.86 -0.70
C SER A 245 -15.13 21.74 0.27
N GLU A 246 -15.63 20.52 0.11
CA GLU A 246 -15.26 19.36 0.95
C GLU A 246 -13.82 18.91 0.75
N LEU A 247 -13.25 19.21 -0.41
CA LEU A 247 -11.80 19.00 -0.71
C LEU A 247 -10.92 20.18 -0.29
N GLY A 248 -11.49 21.22 0.34
CA GLY A 248 -10.76 22.37 0.84
C GLY A 248 -10.47 23.45 -0.21
N PHE A 249 -11.16 23.46 -1.35
CA PHE A 249 -11.04 24.51 -2.34
C PHE A 249 -12.05 25.65 -2.04
N GLU A 250 -11.57 26.85 -1.96
CA GLU A 250 -12.43 28.05 -1.73
C GLU A 250 -13.27 28.39 -2.97
N ASP A 251 -12.79 28.03 -4.17
CA ASP A 251 -13.42 28.35 -5.45
C ASP A 251 -13.58 27.07 -6.31
N ASP A 252 -14.82 26.78 -6.72
CA ASP A 252 -15.16 25.62 -7.56
C ASP A 252 -14.66 25.77 -9.00
N ALA A 253 -14.50 27.01 -9.50
CA ALA A 253 -13.87 27.25 -10.80
C ALA A 253 -12.36 26.94 -10.74
N TYR A 254 -11.68 27.29 -9.64
CA TYR A 254 -10.29 26.90 -9.42
C TYR A 254 -10.14 25.38 -9.31
N PHE A 255 -11.00 24.72 -8.54
CA PHE A 255 -11.04 23.24 -8.48
C PHE A 255 -11.24 22.62 -9.85
N SER A 256 -12.16 23.15 -10.67
CA SER A 256 -12.43 22.62 -12.01
C SER A 256 -11.22 22.75 -12.95
N ARG A 257 -10.48 23.88 -12.88
CA ARG A 257 -9.23 24.08 -13.61
C ARG A 257 -8.13 23.13 -13.11
N PHE A 258 -7.98 22.99 -11.81
CA PHE A 258 -7.04 22.07 -11.17
C PHE A 258 -7.30 20.63 -11.61
N PHE A 259 -8.53 20.15 -11.49
CA PHE A 259 -8.92 18.82 -11.88
C PHE A 259 -8.67 18.56 -13.39
N ARG A 260 -9.09 19.51 -14.25
CA ARG A 260 -8.87 19.40 -15.71
C ARG A 260 -7.37 19.36 -16.05
N LYS A 261 -6.55 20.11 -15.36
CA LYS A 261 -5.08 20.11 -15.57
C LYS A 261 -4.46 18.74 -15.30
N HIS A 262 -4.97 17.99 -14.32
CA HIS A 262 -4.40 16.70 -13.91
C HIS A 262 -5.03 15.50 -14.63
N ILE A 263 -6.33 15.57 -14.96
CA ILE A 263 -7.09 14.45 -15.56
C ILE A 263 -7.37 14.65 -17.06
N GLY A 264 -7.18 15.84 -17.59
CA GLY A 264 -7.44 16.16 -19.00
C GLY A 264 -8.90 16.50 -19.31
N MET A 265 -9.84 16.34 -18.37
CA MET A 265 -11.26 16.66 -18.54
C MET A 265 -11.86 17.32 -17.31
N THR A 266 -13.02 17.98 -17.48
CA THR A 266 -13.70 18.66 -16.36
C THR A 266 -14.29 17.63 -15.38
N PRO A 267 -14.50 18.01 -14.08
CA PRO A 267 -15.15 17.13 -13.09
C PRO A 267 -16.52 16.63 -13.55
N LYS A 268 -17.34 17.48 -14.20
CA LYS A 268 -18.64 17.11 -14.75
C LYS A 268 -18.53 16.05 -15.86
N ALA A 269 -17.59 16.23 -16.79
CA ALA A 269 -17.36 15.27 -17.88
C ALA A 269 -16.82 13.93 -17.33
N TYR A 270 -15.95 13.97 -16.33
CA TYR A 270 -15.42 12.77 -15.66
C TYR A 270 -16.54 11.97 -15.01
N ARG A 271 -17.41 12.62 -14.22
CA ARG A 271 -18.58 11.99 -13.58
C ARG A 271 -19.49 11.33 -14.62
N ALA A 272 -19.85 12.04 -15.68
CA ALA A 272 -20.74 11.51 -16.73
C ALA A 272 -20.12 10.27 -17.39
N LYS A 273 -18.84 10.32 -17.72
CA LYS A 273 -18.11 9.19 -18.33
C LYS A 273 -18.07 7.98 -17.41
N SER A 274 -17.73 8.17 -16.13
CA SER A 274 -17.63 7.08 -15.16
C SER A 274 -18.98 6.41 -14.91
N LEU A 275 -20.06 7.18 -14.79
CA LEU A 275 -21.42 6.63 -14.61
C LEU A 275 -21.88 5.84 -15.83
N ALA A 276 -21.56 6.30 -17.05
CA ALA A 276 -21.88 5.57 -18.28
C ALA A 276 -21.12 4.22 -18.35
N GLN A 277 -19.86 4.18 -17.93
CA GLN A 277 -19.07 2.95 -17.87
C GLN A 277 -19.63 1.95 -16.84
N MET A 278 -20.00 2.40 -15.63
CA MET A 278 -20.62 1.55 -14.62
C MET A 278 -21.97 0.99 -15.09
N GLY A 279 -22.78 1.79 -15.80
CA GLY A 279 -24.05 1.35 -16.37
C GLY A 279 -23.90 0.28 -17.46
N SER A 280 -22.85 0.35 -18.27
CA SER A 280 -22.58 -0.66 -19.32
C SER A 280 -22.06 -1.99 -18.76
N GLU A 281 -21.28 -1.97 -17.67
CA GLU A 281 -20.78 -3.19 -17.00
C GLU A 281 -21.91 -3.96 -16.30
N LEU A 282 -22.92 -3.26 -15.76
CA LEU A 282 -24.10 -3.89 -15.17
C LEU A 282 -25.02 -4.55 -16.21
N GLN A 283 -25.02 -4.08 -17.48
CA GLN A 283 -25.83 -4.67 -18.56
C GLN A 283 -25.19 -5.89 -19.22
N THR A 284 -23.89 -6.13 -19.03
CA THR A 284 -23.15 -7.28 -19.58
C THR A 284 -23.16 -8.50 -18.66
N HIS A 285 -23.75 -8.41 -17.48
CA HIS A 285 -23.80 -9.50 -16.48
C HIS A 285 -25.22 -10.01 -16.18
N PHE A 286 -26.20 -9.70 -17.09
CA PHE A 286 -27.54 -10.31 -17.07
C PHE A 286 -27.80 -11.10 -18.33
#